data_278c433a91924ab822307921184ecc32
#
_entry.id   278c433a91924ab822307921184ecc32
#
_cell.length_a   1.000
_cell.length_b   1.000
_cell.length_c   1.000
_cell.angle_alpha   90.00
_cell.angle_beta   90.00
_cell.angle_gamma   90.00
#
_symmetry.space_group_name_H-M   'P 1'
#
loop_
_entity.id
_entity.type
_entity.pdbx_description
1 polymer ?
#
loop_
_entity_poly.entity_id
_entity_poly.type
_entity_poly.pdbx_seq_one_letter_code
_entity_poly.pdbx_strand_id
1 'polypeptide(L)'
;MERSKKIKIGIGFATGRKGFQQVLKTCIYNWNESGLVENEMYSLNLFIAYDLTYNKTKATDYTNIHRDLVKQVDSIKFVDSATIEDETNYLIQKNVITLAESRMIFGKGYAAKRNAILYNAIKSNVDYLIFLDDDEYPLAVTNTKETAIWGGQHVLPIHLKYIQKADITHGHHCGYISPIPYVEFNDTMTEEDFRSFIEAISNDIINWDSIMDLMNNGGITYADTNILTCKHAVEVPETNHTKFISGANLCINLTDPIRVNPFYNPPGARGEDTFLSTCLSDRKVMSVPCYTFHDGFSTYNRLLEGVLPTRLKFNRADNGPITERFYKACIGWVRYKPLMLYITQPDHFTEKIEEMRKKLEYSLPKVCTYFQRPDFMNALIELDKYYENVKKDYEAFQETQKIWAKIMEHFASKN
;
A
#
# COMPACT_ATOMS: atom_id res chain seq x y z
N MET A 1 -10.19 28.12 31.17
CA MET A 1 -9.44 26.94 30.71
C MET A 1 -9.57 26.91 29.19
N GLU A 2 -8.50 27.24 28.46
CA GLU A 2 -8.47 27.02 27.02
C GLU A 2 -8.67 25.50 26.78
N ARG A 3 -9.68 25.16 26.00
CA ARG A 3 -9.84 23.77 25.52
C ARG A 3 -8.59 23.49 24.66
N SER A 4 -7.73 22.58 25.09
CA SER A 4 -6.63 22.10 24.28
C SER A 4 -7.18 21.68 22.91
N LYS A 5 -6.57 22.14 21.81
CA LYS A 5 -6.99 21.79 20.45
C LYS A 5 -6.92 20.27 20.31
N LYS A 6 -8.03 19.63 19.92
CA LYS A 6 -8.05 18.18 19.64
C LYS A 6 -7.09 17.86 18.51
N ILE A 7 -6.35 16.76 18.65
CA ILE A 7 -5.52 16.19 17.57
C ILE A 7 -6.46 15.55 16.55
N LYS A 8 -6.39 16.00 15.31
CA LYS A 8 -7.21 15.48 14.22
C LYS A 8 -6.51 14.33 13.52
N ILE A 9 -7.11 13.17 13.59
CA ILE A 9 -6.64 11.93 12.96
C ILE A 9 -7.47 11.70 11.70
N GLY A 10 -6.81 11.64 10.57
CA GLY A 10 -7.39 11.19 9.30
C GLY A 10 -7.20 9.68 9.14
N ILE A 11 -8.23 9.00 8.64
CA ILE A 11 -8.15 7.60 8.25
C ILE A 11 -8.56 7.51 6.78
N GLY A 12 -7.63 7.12 5.92
CA GLY A 12 -7.79 7.07 4.47
C GLY A 12 -7.97 5.66 3.95
N PHE A 13 -9.03 5.44 3.15
CA PHE A 13 -9.25 4.21 2.41
C PHE A 13 -9.35 4.52 0.92
N ALA A 14 -8.46 3.93 0.13
CA ALA A 14 -8.58 3.88 -1.33
C ALA A 14 -9.17 2.52 -1.71
N THR A 15 -10.46 2.47 -2.06
CA THR A 15 -11.20 1.21 -2.17
C THR A 15 -11.89 1.04 -3.52
N GLY A 16 -12.12 -0.19 -3.92
CA GLY A 16 -12.92 -0.62 -5.07
C GLY A 16 -13.64 -1.94 -4.79
N ARG A 17 -13.58 -2.45 -3.55
CA ARG A 17 -14.09 -3.76 -3.16
C ARG A 17 -15.46 -3.68 -2.50
N LYS A 18 -16.32 -4.65 -2.79
CA LYS A 18 -17.66 -4.76 -2.15
C LYS A 18 -17.58 -5.01 -0.65
N GLY A 19 -16.51 -5.66 -0.18
CA GLY A 19 -16.30 -5.98 1.24
C GLY A 19 -15.87 -4.80 2.11
N PHE A 20 -15.63 -3.61 1.55
CA PHE A 20 -15.10 -2.44 2.25
C PHE A 20 -15.82 -2.13 3.56
N GLN A 21 -17.15 -2.08 3.57
CA GLN A 21 -17.90 -1.72 4.79
C GLN A 21 -17.71 -2.70 5.95
N GLN A 22 -17.45 -3.97 5.65
CA GLN A 22 -17.17 -4.96 6.67
C GLN A 22 -15.80 -4.72 7.31
N VAL A 23 -14.79 -4.43 6.49
CA VAL A 23 -13.45 -4.08 6.98
C VAL A 23 -13.51 -2.79 7.80
N LEU A 24 -14.18 -1.75 7.30
CA LEU A 24 -14.39 -0.50 8.03
C LEU A 24 -15.07 -0.73 9.40
N LYS A 25 -16.10 -1.57 9.43
CA LYS A 25 -16.78 -1.94 10.68
C LYS A 25 -15.81 -2.56 11.69
N THR A 26 -14.95 -3.47 11.25
CA THR A 26 -13.94 -4.09 12.12
C THR A 26 -12.94 -3.07 12.65
N CYS A 27 -12.47 -2.17 11.79
CA CYS A 27 -11.57 -1.09 12.18
C CYS A 27 -12.22 -0.17 13.22
N ILE A 28 -13.47 0.27 13.00
CA ILE A 28 -14.18 1.15 13.94
C ILE A 28 -14.38 0.48 15.30
N TYR A 29 -14.73 -0.81 15.32
CA TYR A 29 -14.83 -1.54 16.60
C TYR A 29 -13.49 -1.64 17.31
N ASN A 30 -12.41 -1.85 16.57
CA ASN A 30 -11.06 -1.86 17.15
C ASN A 30 -10.66 -0.49 17.72
N TRP A 31 -11.03 0.62 17.07
CA TRP A 31 -10.78 1.97 17.59
C TRP A 31 -11.60 2.25 18.86
N ASN A 32 -12.83 1.76 18.91
CA ASN A 32 -13.68 1.86 20.11
C ASN A 32 -13.11 1.05 21.26
N GLU A 33 -12.75 -0.22 21.02
CA GLU A 33 -12.11 -1.10 22.02
C GLU A 33 -10.81 -0.49 22.55
N SER A 34 -10.03 0.17 21.71
CA SER A 34 -8.81 0.87 22.13
C SER A 34 -9.04 2.18 22.90
N GLY A 35 -10.31 2.59 23.09
CA GLY A 35 -10.69 3.81 23.77
C GLY A 35 -10.45 5.10 22.97
N LEU A 36 -10.16 5.02 21.68
CA LEU A 36 -9.90 6.21 20.85
C LEU A 36 -11.17 6.98 20.53
N VAL A 37 -12.29 6.29 20.33
CA VAL A 37 -13.58 6.91 19.94
C VAL A 37 -14.10 7.83 21.05
N GLU A 38 -13.97 7.45 22.31
CA GLU A 38 -14.43 8.22 23.45
C GLU A 38 -13.39 9.22 23.98
N ASN A 39 -12.19 9.23 23.40
CA ASN A 39 -11.10 10.06 23.88
C ASN A 39 -11.25 11.50 23.37
N GLU A 40 -11.57 12.42 24.28
CA GLU A 40 -11.77 13.85 23.93
C GLU A 40 -10.54 14.56 23.37
N MET A 41 -9.34 13.97 23.48
CA MET A 41 -8.11 14.52 22.91
C MET A 41 -8.01 14.32 21.39
N TYR A 42 -8.76 13.39 20.83
CA TYR A 42 -8.69 13.03 19.42
C TYR A 42 -9.99 13.35 18.68
N SER A 43 -9.88 13.57 17.39
CA SER A 43 -11.00 13.65 16.45
C SER A 43 -10.73 12.73 15.29
N LEU A 44 -11.60 11.75 15.04
CA LEU A 44 -11.46 10.73 14.00
C LEU A 44 -12.20 11.16 12.73
N ASN A 45 -11.48 11.30 11.62
CA ASN A 45 -12.01 11.80 10.35
C ASN A 45 -11.73 10.79 9.23
N LEU A 46 -12.78 10.22 8.63
CA LEU A 46 -12.66 9.26 7.55
C LEU A 46 -12.59 9.95 6.18
N PHE A 47 -11.70 9.47 5.33
CA PHE A 47 -11.56 9.87 3.93
C PHE A 47 -11.64 8.61 3.06
N ILE A 48 -12.69 8.49 2.26
CA ILE A 48 -12.99 7.28 1.48
C ILE A 48 -12.97 7.64 0.00
N ALA A 49 -11.90 7.27 -0.71
CA ALA A 49 -11.83 7.38 -2.17
C ALA A 49 -12.18 6.03 -2.79
N TYR A 50 -13.29 5.97 -3.54
CA TYR A 50 -13.77 4.72 -4.10
C TYR A 50 -13.72 4.70 -5.63
N ASP A 51 -13.61 3.47 -6.19
CA ASP A 51 -13.58 3.23 -7.63
C ASP A 51 -14.71 2.29 -8.05
N LEU A 52 -15.71 2.86 -8.74
CA LEU A 52 -16.85 2.09 -9.22
C LEU A 52 -16.51 1.14 -10.37
N THR A 53 -15.41 1.38 -11.05
CA THR A 53 -15.01 0.60 -12.25
C THR A 53 -14.24 -0.67 -11.92
N TYR A 54 -13.57 -0.71 -10.76
CA TYR A 54 -12.66 -1.79 -10.39
C TYR A 54 -13.38 -3.15 -10.27
N ASN A 55 -14.50 -3.21 -9.55
CA ASN A 55 -15.30 -4.44 -9.36
C ASN A 55 -16.78 -4.25 -9.74
N LYS A 56 -17.10 -3.30 -10.63
CA LYS A 56 -18.49 -2.98 -11.04
C LYS A 56 -19.40 -2.75 -9.82
N THR A 57 -18.94 -1.91 -8.90
CA THR A 57 -19.65 -1.55 -7.67
C THR A 57 -20.55 -0.33 -7.89
N LYS A 58 -21.36 0.00 -6.89
CA LYS A 58 -22.21 1.20 -6.85
C LYS A 58 -21.74 2.12 -5.74
N ALA A 59 -21.97 3.43 -5.87
CA ALA A 59 -21.61 4.40 -4.84
C ALA A 59 -22.19 4.02 -3.47
N THR A 60 -23.41 3.46 -3.43
CA THR A 60 -24.07 3.00 -2.20
C THR A 60 -23.33 1.87 -1.47
N ASP A 61 -22.48 1.11 -2.18
CA ASP A 61 -21.65 0.07 -1.56
C ASP A 61 -20.61 0.69 -0.60
N TYR A 62 -20.31 1.98 -0.78
CA TYR A 62 -19.33 2.73 0.02
C TYR A 62 -19.97 3.78 0.92
N THR A 63 -21.02 4.46 0.44
CA THR A 63 -21.61 5.64 1.12
C THR A 63 -22.72 5.29 2.10
N ASN A 64 -23.37 4.13 1.96
CA ASN A 64 -24.43 3.68 2.85
C ASN A 64 -23.87 3.00 4.12
N ILE A 65 -23.11 3.77 4.91
CA ILE A 65 -22.52 3.29 6.16
C ILE A 65 -23.61 3.26 7.26
N HIS A 66 -23.60 2.18 8.04
CA HIS A 66 -24.57 2.01 9.13
C HIS A 66 -24.48 3.16 10.16
N ARG A 67 -25.61 3.66 10.63
CA ARG A 67 -25.69 4.84 11.51
C ARG A 67 -24.86 4.71 12.79
N ASP A 68 -24.78 3.50 13.36
CA ASP A 68 -24.00 3.27 14.58
C ASP A 68 -22.49 3.36 14.36
N LEU A 69 -22.02 3.08 13.14
CA LEU A 69 -20.62 3.29 12.77
C LEU A 69 -20.34 4.78 12.51
N VAL A 70 -21.27 5.49 11.87
CA VAL A 70 -21.13 6.93 11.62
C VAL A 70 -21.01 7.71 12.93
N LYS A 71 -21.70 7.30 13.98
CA LYS A 71 -21.62 7.94 15.32
C LYS A 71 -20.27 7.77 16.02
N GLN A 72 -19.46 6.82 15.58
CA GLN A 72 -18.15 6.51 16.18
C GLN A 72 -17.01 7.37 15.62
N VAL A 73 -17.29 8.21 14.63
CA VAL A 73 -16.31 9.10 13.98
C VAL A 73 -16.86 10.52 13.90
N ASP A 74 -15.97 11.51 13.95
CA ASP A 74 -16.37 12.93 13.95
C ASP A 74 -16.80 13.41 12.56
N SER A 75 -16.19 12.86 11.49
CA SER A 75 -16.57 13.20 10.12
C SER A 75 -16.28 12.08 9.14
N ILE A 76 -17.01 12.07 8.02
CA ILE A 76 -16.76 11.18 6.88
C ILE A 76 -16.79 12.04 5.62
N LYS A 77 -15.70 12.00 4.85
CA LYS A 77 -15.57 12.63 3.54
C LYS A 77 -15.43 11.56 2.46
N PHE A 78 -16.41 11.50 1.56
CA PHE A 78 -16.30 10.69 0.36
C PHE A 78 -15.56 11.48 -0.71
N VAL A 79 -14.52 10.88 -1.29
CA VAL A 79 -13.67 11.50 -2.30
C VAL A 79 -13.96 10.79 -3.63
N ASP A 80 -15.00 11.22 -4.27
CA ASP A 80 -15.45 10.73 -5.58
C ASP A 80 -15.01 11.66 -6.74
N SER A 81 -15.45 11.35 -7.93
CA SER A 81 -15.11 12.14 -9.13
C SER A 81 -15.57 13.58 -9.04
N ALA A 82 -16.77 13.82 -8.47
CA ALA A 82 -17.33 15.16 -8.32
C ALA A 82 -16.50 15.98 -7.31
N THR A 83 -16.16 15.38 -6.18
CA THR A 83 -15.28 16.01 -5.19
C THR A 83 -13.92 16.37 -5.79
N ILE A 84 -13.32 15.46 -6.61
CA ILE A 84 -12.05 15.73 -7.27
C ILE A 84 -12.17 16.85 -8.30
N GLU A 85 -13.28 16.92 -9.04
CA GLU A 85 -13.55 17.98 -10.01
C GLU A 85 -13.69 19.34 -9.31
N ASP A 86 -14.44 19.42 -8.24
CA ASP A 86 -14.61 20.64 -7.44
C ASP A 86 -13.27 21.14 -6.88
N GLU A 87 -12.45 20.23 -6.34
CA GLU A 87 -11.15 20.58 -5.80
C GLU A 87 -10.16 21.02 -6.89
N THR A 88 -10.23 20.39 -8.06
CA THR A 88 -9.44 20.78 -9.25
C THR A 88 -9.82 22.19 -9.70
N ASN A 89 -11.12 22.46 -9.85
CA ASN A 89 -11.64 23.77 -10.24
C ASN A 89 -11.24 24.85 -9.24
N TYR A 90 -11.30 24.55 -7.94
CA TYR A 90 -10.83 25.46 -6.91
C TYR A 90 -9.32 25.81 -7.07
N LEU A 91 -8.45 24.83 -7.27
CA LEU A 91 -7.00 25.06 -7.44
C LEU A 91 -6.69 25.85 -8.73
N ILE A 92 -7.41 25.59 -9.81
CA ILE A 92 -7.29 26.34 -11.09
C ILE A 92 -7.73 27.79 -10.91
N GLN A 93 -8.89 28.02 -10.28
CA GLN A 93 -9.38 29.38 -9.98
C GLN A 93 -8.43 30.20 -9.09
N LYS A 94 -7.68 29.52 -8.23
CA LYS A 94 -6.64 30.13 -7.39
C LYS A 94 -5.29 30.27 -8.10
N ASN A 95 -5.19 29.92 -9.37
CA ASN A 95 -3.95 29.91 -10.15
C ASN A 95 -2.81 29.09 -9.52
N VAL A 96 -3.13 28.02 -8.78
CA VAL A 96 -2.16 27.12 -8.16
C VAL A 96 -1.63 26.11 -9.18
N ILE A 97 -2.56 25.51 -9.93
CA ILE A 97 -2.25 24.49 -10.96
C ILE A 97 -3.15 24.67 -12.18
N THR A 98 -2.71 24.09 -13.29
CA THR A 98 -3.51 23.99 -14.53
C THR A 98 -4.34 22.69 -14.55
N LEU A 99 -5.27 22.58 -15.50
CA LEU A 99 -6.02 21.34 -15.74
C LEU A 99 -5.11 20.16 -16.14
N ALA A 100 -4.02 20.42 -16.87
CA ALA A 100 -3.06 19.39 -17.23
C ALA A 100 -2.31 18.88 -16.00
N GLU A 101 -1.85 19.77 -15.14
CA GLU A 101 -1.16 19.46 -13.89
C GLU A 101 -2.10 18.71 -12.90
N SER A 102 -3.40 19.07 -12.82
CA SER A 102 -4.33 18.37 -11.96
C SER A 102 -4.51 16.89 -12.33
N ARG A 103 -4.44 16.55 -13.63
CA ARG A 103 -4.52 15.17 -14.12
C ARG A 103 -3.32 14.32 -13.69
N MET A 104 -2.16 14.94 -13.47
CA MET A 104 -0.98 14.23 -12.95
C MET A 104 -1.13 13.87 -11.47
N ILE A 105 -1.81 14.71 -10.69
CA ILE A 105 -2.01 14.48 -9.25
C ILE A 105 -3.27 13.65 -8.97
N PHE A 106 -4.40 14.01 -9.61
CA PHE A 106 -5.75 13.47 -9.31
C PHE A 106 -6.34 12.65 -10.46
N GLY A 107 -5.53 12.22 -11.43
CA GLY A 107 -5.97 11.51 -12.62
C GLY A 107 -6.51 10.10 -12.31
N LYS A 108 -6.02 9.09 -13.04
CA LYS A 108 -6.46 7.70 -12.88
C LYS A 108 -5.42 6.89 -12.12
N GLY A 109 -5.89 5.85 -11.42
CA GLY A 109 -5.02 4.88 -10.76
C GLY A 109 -5.00 5.02 -9.23
N TYR A 110 -4.24 4.14 -8.61
CA TYR A 110 -4.23 4.01 -7.14
C TYR A 110 -3.49 5.18 -6.47
N ALA A 111 -2.35 5.59 -7.03
CA ALA A 111 -1.62 6.78 -6.56
C ALA A 111 -2.49 8.04 -6.56
N ALA A 112 -3.26 8.28 -7.64
CA ALA A 112 -4.16 9.43 -7.73
C ALA A 112 -5.24 9.43 -6.64
N LYS A 113 -5.79 8.26 -6.28
CA LYS A 113 -6.77 8.16 -5.18
C LYS A 113 -6.13 8.45 -3.83
N ARG A 114 -4.92 7.95 -3.58
CA ARG A 114 -4.17 8.26 -2.37
C ARG A 114 -3.82 9.75 -2.29
N ASN A 115 -3.43 10.37 -3.40
CA ASN A 115 -3.20 11.81 -3.48
C ASN A 115 -4.48 12.62 -3.18
N ALA A 116 -5.62 12.18 -3.70
CA ALA A 116 -6.89 12.85 -3.43
C ALA A 116 -7.28 12.76 -1.95
N ILE A 117 -7.05 11.63 -1.28
CA ILE A 117 -7.23 11.48 0.16
C ILE A 117 -6.27 12.40 0.91
N LEU A 118 -4.98 12.35 0.57
CA LEU A 118 -3.90 13.13 1.20
C LEU A 118 -4.19 14.63 1.11
N TYR A 119 -4.53 15.12 -0.08
CA TYR A 119 -4.95 16.50 -0.33
C TYR A 119 -6.15 16.91 0.55
N ASN A 120 -7.20 16.09 0.57
CA ASN A 120 -8.40 16.40 1.34
C ASN A 120 -8.17 16.37 2.85
N ALA A 121 -7.29 15.50 3.34
CA ALA A 121 -6.88 15.46 4.73
C ALA A 121 -6.09 16.74 5.13
N ILE A 122 -5.13 17.17 4.30
CA ILE A 122 -4.37 18.40 4.51
C ILE A 122 -5.31 19.62 4.49
N LYS A 123 -6.20 19.73 3.50
CA LYS A 123 -7.21 20.80 3.41
C LYS A 123 -8.14 20.85 4.63
N SER A 124 -8.40 19.71 5.27
CA SER A 124 -9.21 19.61 6.49
C SER A 124 -8.42 19.87 7.78
N ASN A 125 -7.15 20.27 7.67
CA ASN A 125 -6.23 20.47 8.80
C ASN A 125 -6.15 19.24 9.71
N VAL A 126 -5.99 18.06 9.10
CA VAL A 126 -5.69 16.81 9.80
C VAL A 126 -4.22 16.83 10.24
N ASP A 127 -3.94 16.42 11.47
CA ASP A 127 -2.57 16.40 12.00
C ASP A 127 -1.82 15.13 11.56
N TYR A 128 -2.49 13.97 11.56
CA TYR A 128 -1.92 12.67 11.20
C TYR A 128 -2.89 11.90 10.31
N LEU A 129 -2.43 11.39 9.16
CA LEU A 129 -3.24 10.58 8.25
C LEU A 129 -2.72 9.15 8.21
N ILE A 130 -3.57 8.19 8.57
CA ILE A 130 -3.27 6.78 8.40
C ILE A 130 -3.99 6.20 7.18
N PHE A 131 -3.26 5.49 6.32
CA PHE A 131 -3.81 4.70 5.23
C PHE A 131 -4.00 3.25 5.69
N LEU A 132 -5.21 2.73 5.48
CA LEU A 132 -5.57 1.33 5.67
C LEU A 132 -6.14 0.77 4.38
N ASP A 133 -5.95 -0.51 4.14
CA ASP A 133 -6.50 -1.19 2.96
C ASP A 133 -7.84 -1.87 3.27
N ASP A 134 -8.63 -2.09 2.24
CA ASP A 134 -10.00 -2.62 2.31
C ASP A 134 -10.08 -4.17 2.36
N ASP A 135 -8.94 -4.82 2.53
CA ASP A 135 -8.77 -6.26 2.73
C ASP A 135 -7.81 -6.59 3.89
N GLU A 136 -7.59 -5.61 4.78
CA GLU A 136 -6.76 -5.76 5.96
C GLU A 136 -7.55 -5.59 7.26
N TYR A 137 -7.23 -6.44 8.22
CA TYR A 137 -7.87 -6.49 9.53
C TYR A 137 -6.87 -6.18 10.64
N PRO A 138 -7.26 -5.50 11.74
CA PRO A 138 -6.37 -5.21 12.86
C PRO A 138 -6.10 -6.46 13.70
N LEU A 139 -5.50 -7.46 13.10
CA LEU A 139 -5.19 -8.76 13.66
C LEU A 139 -3.75 -9.16 13.32
N ALA A 140 -3.12 -9.90 14.20
CA ALA A 140 -1.91 -10.65 13.93
C ALA A 140 -2.18 -12.15 14.02
N VAL A 141 -1.51 -12.93 13.17
CA VAL A 141 -1.54 -14.39 13.24
C VAL A 141 -0.12 -14.94 13.30
N THR A 142 0.16 -15.72 14.33
CA THR A 142 1.40 -16.49 14.47
C THR A 142 1.13 -17.97 14.19
N ASN A 143 2.16 -18.72 13.85
CA ASN A 143 2.07 -20.16 13.64
C ASN A 143 2.83 -20.88 14.76
N THR A 144 2.12 -21.70 15.50
CA THR A 144 2.74 -22.82 16.21
C THR A 144 2.68 -24.01 15.28
N LYS A 145 3.57 -24.96 15.35
CA LYS A 145 3.63 -26.12 14.42
C LYS A 145 2.27 -26.81 14.17
N GLU A 146 1.29 -26.62 15.05
CA GLU A 146 0.00 -27.30 15.02
C GLU A 146 -1.19 -26.38 14.75
N THR A 147 -1.11 -25.09 15.11
CA THR A 147 -2.24 -24.18 15.05
C THR A 147 -1.84 -22.72 14.82
N ALA A 148 -2.71 -21.96 14.19
CA ALA A 148 -2.63 -20.52 14.12
C ALA A 148 -3.14 -19.90 15.42
N ILE A 149 -2.37 -18.96 15.97
CA ILE A 149 -2.74 -18.17 17.14
C ILE A 149 -2.97 -16.74 16.70
N TRP A 150 -4.14 -16.19 17.05
CA TRP A 150 -4.57 -14.87 16.67
C TRP A 150 -4.49 -13.88 17.85
N GLY A 151 -4.08 -12.66 17.54
CA GLY A 151 -4.07 -11.56 18.50
C GLY A 151 -4.63 -10.29 17.90
N GLY A 152 -5.54 -9.61 18.61
CA GLY A 152 -6.00 -8.28 18.25
C GLY A 152 -4.85 -7.27 18.28
N GLN A 153 -4.88 -6.30 17.36
CA GLN A 153 -3.85 -5.28 17.23
C GLN A 153 -4.45 -3.89 17.38
N HIS A 154 -3.89 -3.06 18.23
CA HIS A 154 -4.26 -1.65 18.38
C HIS A 154 -3.46 -0.78 17.40
N VAL A 155 -3.75 -0.91 16.10
CA VAL A 155 -2.99 -0.30 15.01
C VAL A 155 -2.90 1.22 15.18
N LEU A 156 -4.05 1.89 15.30
CA LEU A 156 -4.10 3.34 15.37
C LEU A 156 -3.41 3.93 16.61
N PRO A 157 -3.63 3.42 17.85
CA PRO A 157 -2.90 3.87 19.04
C PRO A 157 -1.39 3.74 18.94
N ILE A 158 -0.90 2.66 18.31
CA ILE A 158 0.54 2.43 18.14
C ILE A 158 1.12 3.49 17.19
N HIS A 159 0.49 3.77 16.05
CA HIS A 159 0.93 4.86 15.17
C HIS A 159 0.96 6.20 15.91
N LEU A 160 -0.11 6.55 16.63
CA LEU A 160 -0.21 7.82 17.37
C LEU A 160 0.87 8.01 18.43
N LYS A 161 1.33 6.92 19.04
CA LYS A 161 2.43 6.94 20.00
C LYS A 161 3.75 7.42 19.39
N TYR A 162 4.00 7.11 18.10
CA TYR A 162 5.32 7.33 17.48
C TYR A 162 5.33 8.43 16.42
N ILE A 163 4.21 8.69 15.74
CA ILE A 163 4.14 9.66 14.63
C ILE A 163 4.48 11.09 15.05
N GLN A 164 4.24 11.44 16.30
CA GLN A 164 4.56 12.78 16.83
C GLN A 164 6.06 13.13 16.75
N LYS A 165 6.92 12.12 16.60
CA LYS A 165 8.38 12.25 16.54
C LYS A 165 8.96 11.76 15.21
N ALA A 166 8.12 11.53 14.22
CA ALA A 166 8.48 11.02 12.91
C ALA A 166 7.70 11.74 11.81
N ASP A 167 8.20 11.69 10.59
CA ASP A 167 7.48 12.13 9.40
C ASP A 167 6.50 11.04 8.91
N ILE A 168 6.92 9.77 9.04
CA ILE A 168 6.13 8.61 8.64
C ILE A 168 6.32 7.48 9.65
N THR A 169 5.24 6.76 9.93
CA THR A 169 5.31 5.46 10.60
C THR A 169 4.57 4.42 9.76
N HIS A 170 5.12 3.21 9.67
CA HIS A 170 4.44 2.08 9.04
C HIS A 170 4.47 0.86 9.97
N GLY A 171 3.40 0.07 9.94
CA GLY A 171 3.31 -1.19 10.65
C GLY A 171 3.74 -2.37 9.79
N HIS A 172 3.49 -3.56 10.29
CA HIS A 172 3.80 -4.83 9.65
C HIS A 172 2.52 -5.50 9.13
N HIS A 173 2.70 -6.49 8.28
CA HIS A 173 1.62 -7.26 7.70
C HIS A 173 1.84 -8.76 7.91
N CYS A 174 0.74 -9.51 8.02
CA CYS A 174 0.74 -10.96 8.00
C CYS A 174 -0.42 -11.47 7.15
N GLY A 175 -0.51 -12.77 6.94
CA GLY A 175 -1.52 -13.37 6.06
C GLY A 175 -1.05 -13.51 4.62
N TYR A 176 -1.91 -13.17 3.66
CA TYR A 176 -1.66 -13.35 2.23
C TYR A 176 -1.14 -12.07 1.55
N ILE A 177 -0.11 -11.47 2.12
CA ILE A 177 0.49 -10.22 1.63
C ILE A 177 1.18 -10.39 0.28
N SER A 178 1.93 -11.47 0.13
CA SER A 178 2.61 -11.77 -1.13
C SER A 178 1.65 -12.42 -2.12
N PRO A 179 1.67 -12.00 -3.39
CA PRO A 179 0.98 -12.71 -4.45
C PRO A 179 1.69 -13.99 -4.89
N ILE A 180 2.91 -14.25 -4.42
CA ILE A 180 3.70 -15.43 -4.78
C ILE A 180 3.04 -16.66 -4.16
N PRO A 181 2.62 -17.66 -4.98
CA PRO A 181 2.00 -18.86 -4.46
C PRO A 181 3.05 -19.84 -3.92
N TYR A 182 2.59 -20.81 -3.16
CA TYR A 182 3.36 -21.99 -2.89
C TYR A 182 3.58 -22.80 -4.19
N VAL A 183 4.84 -23.05 -4.52
CA VAL A 183 5.30 -23.77 -5.71
C VAL A 183 5.96 -25.08 -5.27
N GLU A 184 5.56 -26.20 -5.86
CA GLU A 184 6.25 -27.50 -5.68
C GLU A 184 7.30 -27.63 -6.77
N PHE A 185 8.59 -27.59 -6.39
CA PHE A 185 9.68 -27.74 -7.34
C PHE A 185 9.76 -29.16 -7.88
N ASN A 186 9.99 -29.27 -9.19
CA ASN A 186 10.07 -30.52 -9.94
C ASN A 186 10.93 -30.30 -11.21
N ASP A 187 11.01 -31.32 -12.09
CA ASP A 187 11.75 -31.26 -13.34
C ASP A 187 11.26 -30.17 -14.31
N THR A 188 10.03 -29.72 -14.20
CA THR A 188 9.47 -28.63 -15.03
C THR A 188 9.88 -27.25 -14.51
N MET A 189 10.01 -27.11 -13.22
CA MET A 189 10.39 -25.87 -12.52
C MET A 189 11.27 -26.22 -11.34
N THR A 190 12.57 -26.04 -11.47
CA THR A 190 13.50 -26.20 -10.37
C THR A 190 13.48 -24.98 -9.44
N GLU A 191 14.06 -25.12 -8.26
CA GLU A 191 14.24 -23.97 -7.33
C GLU A 191 15.04 -22.85 -7.99
N GLU A 192 16.12 -23.16 -8.71
CA GLU A 192 16.95 -22.19 -9.41
C GLU A 192 16.21 -21.44 -10.51
N ASP A 193 15.33 -22.12 -11.25
CA ASP A 193 14.52 -21.51 -12.29
C ASP A 193 13.55 -20.47 -11.70
N PHE A 194 12.86 -20.84 -10.60
CA PHE A 194 11.93 -19.96 -9.94
C PHE A 194 12.64 -18.80 -9.22
N ARG A 195 13.78 -19.08 -8.62
CA ARG A 195 14.67 -18.07 -8.03
C ARG A 195 15.09 -17.04 -9.07
N SER A 196 15.59 -17.48 -10.22
CA SER A 196 15.99 -16.61 -11.33
C SER A 196 14.85 -15.71 -11.77
N PHE A 197 13.64 -16.28 -11.90
CA PHE A 197 12.44 -15.51 -12.26
C PHE A 197 12.08 -14.47 -11.21
N ILE A 198 11.99 -14.85 -9.93
CA ILE A 198 11.59 -13.94 -8.86
C ILE A 198 12.63 -12.83 -8.66
N GLU A 199 13.92 -13.14 -8.67
CA GLU A 199 14.98 -12.13 -8.55
C GLU A 199 14.98 -11.13 -9.71
N ALA A 200 14.58 -11.57 -10.92
CA ALA A 200 14.46 -10.66 -12.05
C ALA A 200 13.36 -9.61 -11.85
N ILE A 201 12.21 -9.99 -11.26
CA ILE A 201 11.03 -9.13 -11.19
C ILE A 201 10.84 -8.45 -9.83
N SER A 202 11.39 -9.01 -8.74
CA SER A 202 11.26 -8.44 -7.40
C SER A 202 12.09 -7.17 -7.23
N ASN A 203 11.75 -6.36 -6.24
CA ASN A 203 12.60 -5.27 -5.79
C ASN A 203 13.74 -5.81 -4.90
N ASP A 204 14.77 -4.99 -4.66
CA ASP A 204 15.95 -5.36 -3.89
C ASP A 204 15.68 -5.68 -2.40
N ILE A 205 14.44 -5.47 -1.93
CA ILE A 205 14.01 -5.71 -0.54
C ILE A 205 13.64 -7.17 -0.32
N ILE A 206 13.15 -7.85 -1.38
CA ILE A 206 12.74 -9.26 -1.32
C ILE A 206 13.97 -10.10 -1.61
N ASN A 207 14.51 -10.75 -0.57
CA ASN A 207 15.58 -11.74 -0.73
C ASN A 207 15.03 -13.16 -0.88
N TRP A 208 15.86 -14.06 -1.41
CA TRP A 208 15.42 -15.43 -1.66
C TRP A 208 15.05 -16.20 -0.39
N ASP A 209 15.73 -15.94 0.73
CA ASP A 209 15.44 -16.61 2.00
C ASP A 209 14.01 -16.27 2.49
N SER A 210 13.59 -15.00 2.38
CA SER A 210 12.22 -14.62 2.73
C SER A 210 11.16 -15.22 1.78
N ILE A 211 11.50 -15.46 0.52
CA ILE A 211 10.64 -16.19 -0.42
C ILE A 211 10.53 -17.65 -0.02
N MET A 212 11.63 -18.29 0.36
CA MET A 212 11.63 -19.69 0.82
C MET A 212 10.83 -19.84 2.12
N ASP A 213 10.96 -18.91 3.04
CA ASP A 213 10.13 -18.88 4.27
C ASP A 213 8.64 -18.75 3.94
N LEU A 214 8.28 -17.87 3.01
CA LEU A 214 6.91 -17.74 2.52
C LEU A 214 6.42 -19.07 1.92
N MET A 215 7.22 -19.72 1.08
CA MET A 215 6.87 -20.98 0.44
C MET A 215 6.76 -22.13 1.44
N ASN A 216 7.68 -22.24 2.40
CA ASN A 216 7.63 -23.23 3.49
C ASN A 216 6.36 -23.08 4.36
N ASN A 217 5.80 -21.87 4.41
CA ASN A 217 4.54 -21.58 5.09
C ASN A 217 3.32 -21.62 4.14
N GLY A 218 3.43 -22.25 2.98
CA GLY A 218 2.31 -22.40 2.03
C GLY A 218 1.82 -21.11 1.39
N GLY A 219 2.69 -20.13 1.18
CA GLY A 219 2.37 -18.82 0.62
C GLY A 219 1.77 -17.85 1.65
N ILE A 220 2.00 -18.09 2.94
CA ILE A 220 1.48 -17.31 4.06
C ILE A 220 2.63 -16.65 4.80
N THR A 221 2.50 -15.37 5.12
CA THR A 221 3.40 -14.67 6.04
C THR A 221 2.79 -14.66 7.43
N TYR A 222 3.47 -15.25 8.40
CA TYR A 222 3.07 -15.18 9.81
C TYR A 222 3.73 -13.99 10.51
N ALA A 223 3.07 -13.47 11.53
CA ALA A 223 3.62 -12.40 12.34
C ALA A 223 4.84 -12.89 13.15
N ASP A 224 5.90 -12.08 13.16
CA ASP A 224 7.08 -12.32 13.98
C ASP A 224 6.76 -11.99 15.45
N THR A 225 6.94 -12.98 16.33
CA THR A 225 6.72 -12.86 17.76
C THR A 225 7.66 -11.84 18.43
N ASN A 226 8.87 -11.65 17.90
CA ASN A 226 9.80 -10.63 18.40
C ASN A 226 9.25 -9.23 18.14
N ILE A 227 8.65 -8.99 16.99
CA ILE A 227 8.00 -7.70 16.66
C ILE A 227 6.74 -7.52 17.50
N LEU A 228 5.89 -8.55 17.64
CA LEU A 228 4.67 -8.49 18.44
C LEU A 228 4.93 -8.19 19.92
N THR A 229 6.05 -8.65 20.45
CA THR A 229 6.46 -8.43 21.85
C THR A 229 7.34 -7.18 22.01
N CYS A 230 7.79 -6.57 20.93
CA CYS A 230 8.60 -5.36 20.94
C CYS A 230 7.78 -4.17 21.46
N LYS A 231 8.39 -3.38 22.33
CA LYS A 231 7.76 -2.17 22.91
C LYS A 231 8.21 -0.87 22.25
N HIS A 232 9.09 -0.95 21.27
CA HIS A 232 9.74 0.20 20.66
C HIS A 232 9.60 0.16 19.14
N ALA A 233 9.42 1.33 18.55
CA ALA A 233 9.55 1.50 17.11
C ALA A 233 11.04 1.55 16.72
N VAL A 234 11.34 1.11 15.51
CA VAL A 234 12.70 1.08 14.96
C VAL A 234 12.77 2.04 13.79
N GLU A 235 13.81 2.85 13.71
CA GLU A 235 14.02 3.72 12.56
C GLU A 235 14.38 2.89 11.33
N VAL A 236 13.72 3.20 10.20
CA VAL A 236 13.95 2.50 8.93
C VAL A 236 15.27 2.99 8.32
N PRO A 237 16.25 2.12 8.10
CA PRO A 237 17.50 2.50 7.44
C PRO A 237 17.26 2.86 5.97
N GLU A 238 18.09 3.76 5.45
CA GLU A 238 18.14 4.01 4.02
C GLU A 238 18.97 2.92 3.33
N THR A 239 18.43 2.34 2.28
CA THR A 239 19.10 1.35 1.42
C THR A 239 18.86 1.73 -0.03
N ASN A 240 19.92 1.87 -0.83
CA ASN A 240 19.84 2.25 -2.24
C ASN A 240 18.94 3.49 -2.46
N HIS A 241 19.17 4.55 -1.69
CA HIS A 241 18.40 5.80 -1.74
C HIS A 241 16.88 5.63 -1.48
N THR A 242 16.50 4.59 -0.75
CA THR A 242 15.10 4.35 -0.36
C THR A 242 14.99 4.05 1.14
N LYS A 243 13.90 4.49 1.75
CA LYS A 243 13.48 4.04 3.08
C LYS A 243 12.20 3.24 2.92
N PHE A 244 12.27 1.95 3.20
CA PHE A 244 11.12 1.06 3.03
C PHE A 244 9.89 1.54 3.81
N ILE A 245 8.76 1.59 3.13
CA ILE A 245 7.43 1.77 3.72
C ILE A 245 6.45 0.78 3.09
N SER A 246 5.41 0.43 3.81
CA SER A 246 4.28 -0.27 3.24
C SER A 246 3.21 0.73 2.79
N GLY A 247 2.48 0.41 1.74
CA GLY A 247 1.39 1.24 1.24
C GLY A 247 0.17 1.29 2.16
N ALA A 248 -0.10 0.24 2.92
CA ALA A 248 -1.12 0.20 3.97
C ALA A 248 -0.50 0.10 5.35
N ASN A 249 -1.30 0.25 6.41
CA ASN A 249 -0.78 0.36 7.76
C ASN A 249 0.31 1.45 7.84
N LEU A 250 0.05 2.58 7.17
CA LEU A 250 0.97 3.68 6.90
C LEU A 250 0.41 4.98 7.46
N CYS A 251 1.11 5.62 8.40
CA CYS A 251 0.71 6.91 8.95
C CYS A 251 1.70 8.01 8.53
N ILE A 252 1.16 9.11 8.01
CA ILE A 252 1.91 10.28 7.55
C ILE A 252 1.60 11.47 8.46
N ASN A 253 2.64 12.16 8.91
CA ASN A 253 2.54 13.38 9.67
C ASN A 253 2.24 14.56 8.74
N LEU A 254 1.09 15.21 8.94
CA LEU A 254 0.60 16.32 8.12
C LEU A 254 0.75 17.68 8.82
N THR A 255 1.36 17.74 9.99
CA THR A 255 1.52 19.00 10.76
C THR A 255 2.40 20.02 10.04
N ASP A 256 3.25 19.56 9.13
CA ASP A 256 3.99 20.40 8.17
C ASP A 256 3.72 19.90 6.74
N PRO A 257 2.73 20.46 6.03
CA PRO A 257 2.36 20.04 4.69
C PRO A 257 3.50 20.11 3.65
N ILE A 258 4.47 21.03 3.83
CA ILE A 258 5.60 21.18 2.89
C ILE A 258 6.48 19.94 2.90
N ARG A 259 6.51 19.19 4.00
CA ARG A 259 7.29 17.96 4.12
C ARG A 259 6.61 16.72 3.54
N VAL A 260 5.37 16.85 3.06
CA VAL A 260 4.57 15.73 2.57
C VAL A 260 4.78 15.55 1.06
N ASN A 261 5.18 14.35 0.64
CA ASN A 261 5.36 14.00 -0.76
C ASN A 261 4.12 13.31 -1.33
N PRO A 262 3.82 13.47 -2.64
CA PRO A 262 2.72 12.78 -3.30
C PRO A 262 3.08 11.32 -3.59
N PHE A 263 2.06 10.49 -3.75
CA PHE A 263 2.20 9.18 -4.35
C PHE A 263 2.34 9.29 -5.87
N TYR A 264 3.13 8.40 -6.46
CA TYR A 264 3.31 8.30 -7.91
C TYR A 264 3.46 6.83 -8.32
N ASN A 265 3.01 6.51 -9.51
CA ASN A 265 3.38 5.30 -10.24
C ASN A 265 3.35 5.57 -11.75
N PRO A 266 4.21 4.92 -12.53
CA PRO A 266 4.14 5.00 -13.99
C PRO A 266 2.77 4.58 -14.51
N PRO A 267 2.29 5.12 -15.63
CA PRO A 267 0.99 4.78 -16.18
C PRO A 267 0.82 3.27 -16.39
N GLY A 268 -0.23 2.68 -15.78
CA GLY A 268 -0.50 1.24 -15.85
C GLY A 268 0.39 0.35 -14.96
N ALA A 269 1.31 0.93 -14.20
CA ALA A 269 2.10 0.23 -13.20
C ALA A 269 1.47 0.34 -11.79
N ARG A 270 2.06 -0.37 -10.83
CA ARG A 270 1.84 -0.25 -9.38
C ARG A 270 3.10 0.33 -8.72
N GLY A 271 3.15 0.32 -7.40
CA GLY A 271 4.34 0.68 -6.63
C GLY A 271 4.35 2.13 -6.18
N GLU A 272 3.18 2.72 -5.92
CA GLU A 272 3.06 4.10 -5.46
C GLU A 272 3.75 4.33 -4.11
N ASP A 273 3.77 3.34 -3.23
CA ASP A 273 4.52 3.31 -1.98
C ASP A 273 6.03 3.19 -2.23
N THR A 274 6.43 2.36 -3.20
CA THR A 274 7.81 2.21 -3.63
C THR A 274 8.40 3.53 -4.13
N PHE A 275 7.65 4.29 -4.96
CA PHE A 275 8.10 5.59 -5.42
C PHE A 275 8.08 6.65 -4.31
N LEU A 276 7.11 6.61 -3.41
CA LEU A 276 7.15 7.47 -2.22
C LEU A 276 8.41 7.18 -1.38
N SER A 277 8.83 5.92 -1.24
CA SER A 277 10.01 5.54 -0.48
C SER A 277 11.31 6.18 -0.97
N THR A 278 11.40 6.49 -2.29
CA THR A 278 12.57 7.18 -2.88
C THR A 278 12.64 8.67 -2.54
N CYS A 279 11.59 9.24 -1.97
CA CYS A 279 11.49 10.66 -1.58
C CYS A 279 11.75 10.87 -0.08
N LEU A 280 12.23 9.88 0.66
CA LEU A 280 12.25 9.89 2.12
C LEU A 280 13.65 9.97 2.75
N SER A 281 14.70 10.23 1.98
CA SER A 281 16.10 10.26 2.48
C SER A 281 16.26 11.23 3.65
N ASP A 282 15.66 12.43 3.59
CA ASP A 282 15.68 13.44 4.62
C ASP A 282 14.50 13.38 5.61
N ARG A 283 13.73 12.30 5.58
CA ARG A 283 12.55 12.05 6.43
C ARG A 283 12.86 11.03 7.50
N LYS A 284 12.31 11.23 8.69
CA LYS A 284 12.36 10.24 9.75
C LYS A 284 11.22 9.24 9.57
N VAL A 285 11.56 8.01 9.18
CA VAL A 285 10.62 6.91 8.99
C VAL A 285 10.81 5.87 10.09
N MET A 286 9.71 5.47 10.75
CA MET A 286 9.75 4.50 11.84
C MET A 286 8.87 3.29 11.50
N SER A 287 9.42 2.10 11.67
CA SER A 287 8.65 0.85 11.70
C SER A 287 8.08 0.65 13.10
N VAL A 288 6.76 0.48 13.22
CA VAL A 288 6.05 0.38 14.50
C VAL A 288 5.55 -1.04 14.75
N PRO A 289 5.58 -1.55 16.01
CA PRO A 289 5.28 -2.93 16.32
C PRO A 289 3.77 -3.21 16.37
N CYS A 290 3.11 -3.11 15.24
CA CYS A 290 1.72 -3.54 15.06
C CYS A 290 1.55 -4.23 13.71
N TYR A 291 0.59 -5.14 13.65
CA TYR A 291 0.29 -5.92 12.45
C TYR A 291 -1.11 -5.64 11.94
N THR A 292 -1.27 -5.78 10.62
CA THR A 292 -2.56 -6.04 9.99
C THR A 292 -2.53 -7.41 9.31
N PHE A 293 -3.65 -8.14 9.37
CA PHE A 293 -3.83 -9.39 8.66
C PHE A 293 -4.45 -9.10 7.29
N HIS A 294 -3.73 -9.42 6.23
CA HIS A 294 -4.14 -9.23 4.86
C HIS A 294 -4.83 -10.49 4.31
N ASP A 295 -6.11 -10.37 3.90
CA ASP A 295 -6.89 -11.42 3.24
C ASP A 295 -7.27 -11.02 1.80
N GLY A 296 -6.26 -10.82 0.97
CA GLY A 296 -6.44 -10.36 -0.41
C GLY A 296 -7.29 -11.27 -1.31
N PHE A 297 -7.64 -12.47 -0.85
CA PHE A 297 -8.53 -13.41 -1.54
C PHE A 297 -9.94 -13.43 -0.97
N SER A 298 -10.22 -12.67 0.09
CA SER A 298 -11.48 -12.71 0.84
C SER A 298 -11.84 -14.14 1.29
N THR A 299 -10.81 -14.88 1.71
CA THR A 299 -10.94 -16.31 2.07
C THR A 299 -11.67 -16.49 3.39
N TYR A 300 -11.54 -15.51 4.30
CA TYR A 300 -12.00 -15.61 5.68
C TYR A 300 -13.05 -14.55 6.01
N ASN A 301 -14.12 -14.48 5.22
CA ASN A 301 -15.22 -13.52 5.45
C ASN A 301 -15.78 -13.55 6.88
N ARG A 302 -15.64 -14.68 7.59
CA ARG A 302 -16.11 -14.85 8.97
C ARG A 302 -15.16 -14.34 10.06
N LEU A 303 -13.96 -13.85 9.70
CA LEU A 303 -13.11 -13.14 10.68
C LEU A 303 -13.86 -11.98 11.33
N LEU A 304 -14.72 -11.34 10.56
CA LEU A 304 -15.57 -10.23 11.00
C LEU A 304 -16.67 -10.64 11.97
N GLU A 305 -17.00 -11.92 12.00
CA GLU A 305 -17.95 -12.53 12.94
C GLU A 305 -17.24 -13.13 14.15
N GLY A 306 -15.91 -12.92 14.28
CA GLY A 306 -15.10 -13.49 15.36
C GLY A 306 -14.72 -14.97 15.16
N VAL A 307 -14.96 -15.52 13.97
CA VAL A 307 -14.56 -16.90 13.66
C VAL A 307 -13.13 -16.92 13.13
N LEU A 308 -12.19 -17.26 13.99
CA LEU A 308 -10.78 -17.33 13.69
C LEU A 308 -10.39 -18.78 13.33
N PRO A 309 -9.85 -19.02 12.11
CA PRO A 309 -9.46 -20.37 11.71
C PRO A 309 -8.23 -20.84 12.49
N THR A 310 -8.20 -22.11 12.87
CA THR A 310 -7.05 -22.73 13.54
C THR A 310 -5.92 -23.08 12.57
N ARG A 311 -6.20 -23.08 11.26
CA ARG A 311 -5.20 -23.27 10.20
C ARG A 311 -5.53 -22.37 9.02
N LEU A 312 -4.52 -21.73 8.48
CA LEU A 312 -4.64 -20.96 7.24
C LEU A 312 -4.51 -21.91 6.04
N LYS A 313 -5.29 -21.65 5.00
CA LYS A 313 -5.25 -22.42 3.74
C LYS A 313 -4.00 -22.03 2.95
N PHE A 314 -3.32 -23.04 2.41
CA PHE A 314 -2.18 -22.81 1.53
C PHE A 314 -2.61 -22.10 0.25
N ASN A 315 -1.80 -21.15 -0.15
CA ASN A 315 -1.93 -20.37 -1.38
C ASN A 315 -1.26 -21.13 -2.53
N ARG A 316 -1.90 -22.20 -3.03
CA ARG A 316 -1.29 -23.15 -3.98
C ARG A 316 -1.30 -22.62 -5.41
N ALA A 317 -0.24 -22.93 -6.14
CA ALA A 317 -0.05 -22.54 -7.53
C ALA A 317 -1.03 -23.19 -8.53
N ASP A 318 -1.68 -24.28 -8.14
CA ASP A 318 -2.68 -25.01 -8.94
C ASP A 318 -4.07 -24.36 -8.96
N ASN A 319 -4.26 -23.26 -8.22
CA ASN A 319 -5.52 -22.54 -8.14
C ASN A 319 -5.56 -21.37 -9.14
N GLY A 320 -6.48 -21.40 -10.09
CA GLY A 320 -6.60 -20.40 -11.16
C GLY A 320 -6.66 -18.94 -10.68
N PRO A 321 -7.50 -18.55 -9.69
CA PRO A 321 -7.52 -17.21 -9.12
C PRO A 321 -6.19 -16.77 -8.49
N ILE A 322 -5.48 -17.69 -7.84
CA ILE A 322 -4.18 -17.44 -7.23
C ILE A 322 -3.12 -17.19 -8.31
N THR A 323 -3.07 -18.05 -9.33
CA THR A 323 -2.17 -17.90 -10.48
C THR A 323 -2.46 -16.60 -11.24
N GLU A 324 -3.72 -16.23 -11.41
CA GLU A 324 -4.12 -14.96 -12.03
C GLU A 324 -3.62 -13.75 -11.23
N ARG A 325 -3.74 -13.79 -9.89
CA ARG A 325 -3.23 -12.73 -9.01
C ARG A 325 -1.71 -12.64 -9.10
N PHE A 326 -1.02 -13.77 -9.09
CA PHE A 326 0.43 -13.85 -9.22
C PHE A 326 0.89 -13.27 -10.57
N TYR A 327 0.30 -13.72 -11.68
CA TYR A 327 0.58 -13.15 -13.00
C TYR A 327 0.43 -11.63 -13.04
N LYS A 328 -0.70 -11.10 -12.57
CA LYS A 328 -0.94 -9.65 -12.52
C LYS A 328 0.09 -8.90 -11.69
N ALA A 329 0.54 -9.51 -10.61
CA ALA A 329 1.58 -8.92 -9.77
C ALA A 329 2.93 -8.93 -10.47
N CYS A 330 3.33 -10.03 -11.11
CA CYS A 330 4.57 -10.12 -11.89
C CYS A 330 4.63 -9.03 -12.98
N ILE A 331 3.55 -8.88 -13.74
CA ILE A 331 3.45 -7.82 -14.74
C ILE A 331 3.54 -6.43 -14.09
N GLY A 332 2.87 -6.22 -12.95
CA GLY A 332 2.95 -4.97 -12.21
C GLY A 332 4.38 -4.64 -11.74
N TRP A 333 5.11 -5.64 -11.24
CA TRP A 333 6.50 -5.46 -10.80
C TRP A 333 7.44 -5.14 -11.96
N VAL A 334 7.33 -5.87 -13.06
CA VAL A 334 8.12 -5.60 -14.27
C VAL A 334 7.91 -4.18 -14.79
N ARG A 335 6.70 -3.67 -14.73
CA ARG A 335 6.33 -2.32 -15.22
C ARG A 335 6.96 -1.19 -14.42
N TYR A 336 7.07 -1.30 -13.11
CA TYR A 336 7.63 -0.21 -12.32
C TYR A 336 9.16 -0.31 -12.15
N LYS A 337 9.73 -1.51 -12.28
CA LYS A 337 11.14 -1.76 -11.97
C LYS A 337 12.12 -0.91 -12.80
N PRO A 338 11.93 -0.67 -14.11
CA PRO A 338 12.83 0.21 -14.86
C PRO A 338 12.94 1.62 -14.26
N LEU A 339 11.82 2.26 -13.94
CA LEU A 339 11.87 3.58 -13.32
C LEU A 339 12.49 3.54 -11.92
N MET A 340 12.19 2.51 -11.14
CA MET A 340 12.78 2.33 -9.81
C MET A 340 14.30 2.23 -9.90
N LEU A 341 14.84 1.40 -10.80
CA LEU A 341 16.29 1.27 -11.02
C LEU A 341 16.91 2.57 -11.55
N TYR A 342 16.22 3.27 -12.44
CA TYR A 342 16.69 4.55 -12.97
C TYR A 342 16.84 5.62 -11.89
N ILE A 343 15.97 5.62 -10.88
CA ILE A 343 16.03 6.54 -9.74
C ILE A 343 17.09 6.12 -8.74
N THR A 344 17.15 4.82 -8.40
CA THR A 344 17.92 4.33 -7.24
C THR A 344 19.32 3.87 -7.58
N GLN A 345 19.56 3.44 -8.81
CA GLN A 345 20.83 2.88 -9.29
C GLN A 345 21.18 3.40 -10.71
N PRO A 346 21.22 4.73 -10.94
CA PRO A 346 21.39 5.31 -12.27
C PRO A 346 22.68 4.85 -12.97
N ASP A 347 23.78 4.69 -12.23
CA ASP A 347 25.09 4.29 -12.78
C ASP A 347 25.12 2.82 -13.25
N HIS A 348 24.25 1.98 -12.70
CA HIS A 348 24.11 0.57 -13.02
C HIS A 348 22.83 0.23 -13.79
N PHE A 349 22.04 1.24 -14.16
CA PHE A 349 20.70 1.05 -14.74
C PHE A 349 20.69 0.09 -15.93
N THR A 350 21.52 0.35 -16.94
CA THR A 350 21.56 -0.46 -18.17
C THR A 350 22.01 -1.91 -17.87
N GLU A 351 23.03 -2.08 -17.03
CA GLU A 351 23.52 -3.38 -16.62
C GLU A 351 22.43 -4.20 -15.90
N LYS A 352 21.71 -3.57 -14.97
CA LYS A 352 20.63 -4.20 -14.21
C LYS A 352 19.44 -4.60 -15.10
N ILE A 353 19.09 -3.79 -16.08
CA ILE A 353 18.03 -4.13 -17.05
C ILE A 353 18.44 -5.32 -17.92
N GLU A 354 19.69 -5.36 -18.39
CA GLU A 354 20.20 -6.48 -19.18
C GLU A 354 20.30 -7.77 -18.34
N GLU A 355 20.70 -7.69 -17.08
CA GLU A 355 20.67 -8.83 -16.15
C GLU A 355 19.23 -9.35 -15.96
N MET A 356 18.28 -8.45 -15.73
CA MET A 356 16.87 -8.76 -15.58
C MET A 356 16.32 -9.45 -16.84
N ARG A 357 16.64 -8.93 -18.03
CA ARG A 357 16.25 -9.51 -19.32
C ARG A 357 16.74 -10.94 -19.46
N LYS A 358 18.03 -11.18 -19.24
CA LYS A 358 18.65 -12.52 -19.34
C LYS A 358 17.98 -13.52 -18.39
N LYS A 359 17.73 -13.11 -17.15
CA LYS A 359 17.04 -13.95 -16.16
C LYS A 359 15.61 -14.29 -16.61
N LEU A 360 14.88 -13.33 -17.18
CA LEU A 360 13.53 -13.54 -17.70
C LEU A 360 13.53 -14.45 -18.94
N GLU A 361 14.41 -14.23 -19.90
CA GLU A 361 14.56 -15.08 -21.08
C GLU A 361 14.82 -16.54 -20.72
N TYR A 362 15.66 -16.77 -19.70
CA TYR A 362 15.96 -18.09 -19.19
C TYR A 362 14.78 -18.75 -18.48
N SER A 363 14.09 -18.02 -17.60
CA SER A 363 13.13 -18.61 -16.66
C SER A 363 11.68 -18.63 -17.18
N LEU A 364 11.27 -17.66 -18.01
CA LEU A 364 9.88 -17.53 -18.46
C LEU A 364 9.31 -18.76 -19.19
N PRO A 365 10.05 -19.47 -20.09
CA PRO A 365 9.52 -20.67 -20.73
C PRO A 365 9.09 -21.74 -19.70
N LYS A 366 9.85 -21.90 -18.63
CA LYS A 366 9.61 -22.85 -17.56
C LYS A 366 8.43 -22.40 -16.68
N VAL A 367 8.37 -21.10 -16.35
CA VAL A 367 7.26 -20.47 -15.64
C VAL A 367 5.95 -20.65 -16.42
N CYS A 368 5.97 -20.38 -17.73
CA CYS A 368 4.79 -20.60 -18.59
C CYS A 368 4.32 -22.05 -18.59
N THR A 369 5.24 -23.00 -18.65
CA THR A 369 4.93 -24.43 -18.64
C THR A 369 4.36 -24.87 -17.30
N TYR A 370 5.01 -24.49 -16.20
CA TYR A 370 4.59 -24.85 -14.84
C TYR A 370 3.19 -24.34 -14.49
N PHE A 371 2.95 -23.06 -14.72
CA PHE A 371 1.65 -22.44 -14.44
C PHE A 371 0.62 -22.66 -15.56
N GLN A 372 0.97 -23.38 -16.63
CA GLN A 372 0.14 -23.61 -17.83
C GLN A 372 -0.41 -22.30 -18.40
N ARG A 373 0.46 -21.24 -18.43
CA ARG A 373 0.04 -19.89 -18.77
C ARG A 373 1.09 -19.17 -19.62
N PRO A 374 0.92 -19.21 -20.96
CA PRO A 374 1.87 -18.56 -21.88
C PRO A 374 1.95 -17.03 -21.71
N ASP A 375 0.92 -16.42 -21.11
CA ASP A 375 0.86 -14.96 -20.90
C ASP A 375 2.02 -14.42 -20.07
N PHE A 376 2.71 -15.25 -19.26
CA PHE A 376 3.89 -14.80 -18.52
C PHE A 376 4.99 -14.24 -19.44
N MET A 377 5.05 -14.67 -20.73
CA MET A 377 5.96 -14.10 -21.72
C MET A 377 5.76 -12.59 -21.93
N ASN A 378 4.58 -12.05 -21.63
CA ASN A 378 4.33 -10.61 -21.68
C ASN A 378 5.26 -9.81 -20.76
N ALA A 379 5.90 -10.45 -19.76
CA ALA A 379 6.85 -9.79 -18.88
C ALA A 379 8.02 -9.17 -19.66
N LEU A 380 8.53 -9.82 -20.70
CA LEU A 380 9.58 -9.25 -21.57
C LEU A 380 9.08 -8.06 -22.38
N ILE A 381 7.87 -8.16 -22.94
CA ILE A 381 7.26 -7.07 -23.73
C ILE A 381 7.04 -5.84 -22.84
N GLU A 382 6.56 -6.05 -21.62
CA GLU A 382 6.35 -4.96 -20.68
C GLU A 382 7.69 -4.37 -20.18
N LEU A 383 8.71 -5.20 -19.96
CA LEU A 383 10.05 -4.72 -19.60
C LEU A 383 10.58 -3.76 -20.66
N ASP A 384 10.54 -4.16 -21.93
CA ASP A 384 11.03 -3.35 -23.04
C ASP A 384 10.27 -2.03 -23.15
N LYS A 385 8.95 -2.09 -23.10
CA LYS A 385 8.09 -0.92 -23.15
C LYS A 385 8.41 0.11 -22.06
N TYR A 386 8.57 -0.34 -20.79
CA TYR A 386 8.84 0.57 -19.68
C TYR A 386 10.32 1.01 -19.65
N TYR A 387 11.22 0.20 -20.14
CA TYR A 387 12.61 0.59 -20.37
C TYR A 387 12.71 1.74 -21.38
N GLU A 388 12.06 1.61 -22.52
CA GLU A 388 12.03 2.66 -23.56
C GLU A 388 11.41 3.98 -23.08
N ASN A 389 10.42 3.89 -22.20
CA ASN A 389 9.71 5.06 -21.67
C ASN A 389 10.31 5.63 -20.38
N VAL A 390 11.38 5.05 -19.82
CA VAL A 390 11.90 5.37 -18.49
C VAL A 390 12.19 6.86 -18.27
N LYS A 391 12.77 7.54 -19.25
CA LYS A 391 13.07 8.98 -19.16
C LYS A 391 11.82 9.83 -19.06
N LYS A 392 10.81 9.51 -19.88
CA LYS A 392 9.51 10.18 -19.85
C LYS A 392 8.79 9.94 -18.50
N ASP A 393 8.85 8.72 -17.98
CA ASP A 393 8.25 8.37 -16.71
C ASP A 393 8.98 9.06 -15.54
N TYR A 394 10.31 9.23 -15.65
CA TYR A 394 11.09 9.99 -14.67
C TYR A 394 10.77 11.50 -14.70
N GLU A 395 10.64 12.08 -15.88
CA GLU A 395 10.21 13.48 -16.03
C GLU A 395 8.81 13.68 -15.42
N ALA A 396 7.88 12.75 -15.67
CA ALA A 396 6.54 12.79 -15.09
C ALA A 396 6.56 12.62 -13.56
N PHE A 397 7.43 11.76 -13.02
CA PHE A 397 7.66 11.63 -11.58
C PHE A 397 8.14 12.96 -10.96
N GLN A 398 9.17 13.58 -11.54
CA GLN A 398 9.69 14.85 -11.06
C GLN A 398 8.66 15.97 -11.16
N GLU A 399 7.90 16.03 -12.25
CA GLU A 399 6.87 17.03 -12.43
C GLU A 399 5.73 16.86 -11.42
N THR A 400 5.34 15.61 -11.11
CA THR A 400 4.37 15.32 -10.05
C THR A 400 4.82 15.90 -8.70
N GLN A 401 6.11 15.77 -8.34
CA GLN A 401 6.66 16.33 -7.12
C GLN A 401 6.57 17.88 -7.12
N LYS A 402 6.93 18.53 -8.23
CA LYS A 402 6.88 19.99 -8.35
C LYS A 402 5.45 20.54 -8.25
N ILE A 403 4.51 19.88 -8.93
CA ILE A 403 3.08 20.27 -8.88
C ILE A 403 2.56 20.13 -7.45
N TRP A 404 2.89 19.02 -6.79
CA TRP A 404 2.49 18.83 -5.39
C TRP A 404 3.06 19.89 -4.47
N ALA A 405 4.32 20.27 -4.63
CA ALA A 405 4.95 21.35 -3.86
C ALA A 405 4.16 22.65 -4.01
N LYS A 406 3.77 23.06 -5.24
CA LYS A 406 2.93 24.26 -5.46
C LYS A 406 1.61 24.19 -4.66
N ILE A 407 0.98 23.00 -4.61
CA ILE A 407 -0.26 22.79 -3.85
C ILE A 407 0.01 22.94 -2.35
N MET A 408 1.11 22.38 -1.84
CA MET A 408 1.46 22.45 -0.43
C MET A 408 1.83 23.86 0.02
N GLU A 409 2.57 24.61 -0.79
CA GLU A 409 2.89 26.03 -0.56
C GLU A 409 1.63 26.88 -0.49
N HIS A 410 0.62 26.60 -1.33
CA HIS A 410 -0.67 27.27 -1.27
C HIS A 410 -1.41 27.04 0.06
N PHE A 411 -1.30 25.84 0.66
CA PHE A 411 -1.88 25.59 1.98
C PHE A 411 -1.06 26.22 3.10
N ALA A 412 0.27 26.14 3.04
CA ALA A 412 1.14 26.75 4.04
C ALA A 412 1.02 28.27 4.12
N SER A 413 0.74 28.95 2.99
CA SER A 413 0.54 30.40 2.95
C SER A 413 -0.77 30.88 3.58
N LYS A 414 -1.68 29.97 3.94
CA LYS A 414 -3.00 30.28 4.53
C LYS A 414 -3.09 30.05 6.03
N ASN A 415 -2.12 29.33 6.59
CA ASN A 415 -2.01 29.06 8.02
C ASN A 415 -1.01 30.04 8.66
#